data_6afff6835d8a3c559ca6b4d4653fbe31
#
_entry.id   6afff6835d8a3c559ca6b4d4653fbe31
#
_cell.length_a   1.000
_cell.length_b   1.000
_cell.length_c   1.000
_cell.angle_alpha   90.00
_cell.angle_beta   90.00
_cell.angle_gamma   90.00
#
_symmetry.space_group_name_H-M   'P 1'
#
loop_
_entity.id
_entity.type
_entity.pdbx_description
1 polymer ?
#
loop_
_entity_poly.entity_id
_entity_poly.type
_entity_poly.pdbx_seq_one_letter_code
_entity_poly.pdbx_strand_id
1 'polypeptide(L)'
;YFIDNDDYFQQRLMKLDENGVEYNDNDERAIFYARGVLETVKKLRWCPDIIHCQGWMSALVPLYIKKAYQDEPSFRDSKVIFSLFDEEFQSTLSENITEKILLKGINKADVEILDKPSATFEDLCKLAISYSDGIIQSSEHVNEDMLNYAREKEIPVLEYQSPETYADAFNNFYDEIWSQGKEMIEEEE
;
A
#
# COMPACT_ATOMS: atom_id res chain seq x y z
N TYR A 1 15.53 -10.80 4.16
CA TYR A 1 14.57 -11.70 4.83
C TYR A 1 13.60 -12.23 3.79
N PHE A 2 13.17 -13.48 3.94
CA PHE A 2 12.17 -14.10 3.10
C PHE A 2 10.88 -14.22 3.90
N ILE A 3 9.77 -13.84 3.31
CA ILE A 3 8.42 -14.08 3.82
C ILE A 3 7.87 -15.17 2.92
N ASP A 4 7.66 -16.34 3.48
CA ASP A 4 7.28 -17.52 2.73
C ASP A 4 6.09 -18.22 3.39
N ASN A 5 5.29 -18.84 2.53
CA ASN A 5 4.20 -19.73 2.92
C ASN A 5 3.92 -20.65 1.73
N ASP A 6 3.99 -21.94 1.96
CA ASP A 6 3.85 -22.95 0.91
C ASP A 6 2.51 -22.83 0.17
N ASP A 7 1.43 -22.55 0.89
CA ASP A 7 0.08 -22.46 0.31
C ASP A 7 -0.07 -21.22 -0.60
N TYR A 8 0.59 -20.12 -0.27
CA TYR A 8 0.44 -18.85 -0.99
C TYR A 8 1.50 -18.60 -2.06
N PHE A 9 2.74 -19.12 -1.89
CA PHE A 9 3.85 -18.70 -2.75
C PHE A 9 4.60 -19.85 -3.42
N GLN A 10 4.52 -21.08 -2.91
CA GLN A 10 5.29 -22.18 -3.48
C GLN A 10 4.85 -22.48 -4.92
N GLN A 11 5.79 -22.40 -5.86
CA GLN A 11 5.58 -22.64 -7.29
C GLN A 11 4.44 -21.81 -7.91
N ARG A 12 4.20 -20.61 -7.38
CA ARG A 12 3.16 -19.68 -7.87
C ARG A 12 3.79 -18.38 -8.38
N LEU A 13 3.29 -17.89 -9.50
CA LEU A 13 3.65 -16.58 -10.03
C LEU A 13 3.00 -15.46 -9.19
N MET A 14 3.36 -14.20 -9.49
CA MET A 14 2.91 -13.08 -8.68
C MET A 14 1.39 -12.93 -8.67
N LYS A 15 0.75 -12.88 -9.82
CA LYS A 15 -0.68 -12.57 -9.97
C LYS A 15 -1.47 -13.65 -10.71
N LEU A 16 -0.90 -14.21 -11.76
CA LEU A 16 -1.52 -15.12 -12.70
C LEU A 16 -0.88 -16.51 -12.62
N ASP A 17 -1.64 -17.52 -12.94
CA ASP A 17 -1.11 -18.87 -13.15
C ASP A 17 -0.40 -19.01 -14.52
N GLU A 18 0.10 -20.19 -14.83
CA GLU A 18 0.78 -20.50 -16.08
C GLU A 18 -0.12 -20.33 -17.32
N ASN A 19 -1.43 -20.33 -17.14
CA ASN A 19 -2.43 -20.16 -18.19
C ASN A 19 -2.90 -18.70 -18.31
N GLY A 20 -2.35 -17.79 -17.50
CA GLY A 20 -2.74 -16.38 -17.46
C GLY A 20 -4.04 -16.12 -16.69
N VAL A 21 -4.45 -17.03 -15.81
CA VAL A 21 -5.63 -16.87 -14.97
C VAL A 21 -5.23 -16.32 -13.61
N GLU A 22 -5.95 -15.32 -13.13
CA GLU A 22 -5.71 -14.74 -11.80
C GLU A 22 -6.00 -15.76 -10.70
N TYR A 23 -5.13 -15.78 -9.68
CA TYR A 23 -5.40 -16.60 -8.51
C TYR A 23 -6.57 -16.01 -7.72
N ASN A 24 -7.49 -16.87 -7.32
CA ASN A 24 -8.70 -16.50 -6.58
C ASN A 24 -8.44 -16.08 -5.12
N ASP A 25 -7.24 -16.29 -4.61
CA ASP A 25 -6.78 -15.95 -3.27
C ASP A 25 -5.74 -14.80 -3.25
N ASN A 26 -5.65 -14.03 -4.33
CA ASN A 26 -4.72 -12.90 -4.40
C ASN A 26 -4.93 -11.88 -3.26
N ASP A 27 -6.16 -11.68 -2.82
CA ASP A 27 -6.48 -10.83 -1.67
C ASP A 27 -5.91 -11.39 -0.35
N GLU A 28 -6.02 -12.69 -0.12
CA GLU A 28 -5.46 -13.36 1.07
C GLU A 28 -3.92 -13.32 1.05
N ARG A 29 -3.33 -13.46 -0.14
CA ARG A 29 -1.88 -13.34 -0.35
C ARG A 29 -1.38 -11.93 0.00
N ALA A 30 -2.11 -10.89 -0.41
CA ALA A 30 -1.80 -9.51 -0.05
C ALA A 30 -1.93 -9.27 1.47
N ILE A 31 -2.97 -9.82 2.11
CA ILE A 31 -3.14 -9.74 3.57
C ILE A 31 -1.96 -10.41 4.29
N PHE A 32 -1.62 -11.63 3.88
CA PHE A 32 -0.51 -12.37 4.47
C PHE A 32 0.81 -11.63 4.32
N TYR A 33 1.09 -11.14 3.11
CA TYR A 33 2.30 -10.39 2.82
C TYR A 33 2.41 -9.12 3.67
N ALA A 34 1.38 -8.29 3.69
CA ALA A 34 1.36 -7.05 4.44
C ALA A 34 1.62 -7.27 5.94
N ARG A 35 0.95 -8.25 6.55
CA ARG A 35 1.16 -8.62 7.95
C ARG A 35 2.56 -9.18 8.19
N GLY A 36 3.03 -10.04 7.32
CA GLY A 36 4.36 -10.66 7.43
C GLY A 36 5.49 -9.62 7.39
N VAL A 37 5.41 -8.64 6.48
CA VAL A 37 6.38 -7.55 6.40
C VAL A 37 6.40 -6.73 7.70
N LEU A 38 5.23 -6.28 8.16
CA LEU A 38 5.15 -5.43 9.35
C LEU A 38 5.61 -6.15 10.62
N GLU A 39 5.20 -7.40 10.81
CA GLU A 39 5.68 -8.21 11.95
C GLU A 39 7.20 -8.47 11.88
N THR A 40 7.77 -8.59 10.68
CA THR A 40 9.21 -8.74 10.49
C THR A 40 9.95 -7.48 10.91
N VAL A 41 9.54 -6.31 10.41
CA VAL A 41 10.14 -5.00 10.75
C VAL A 41 10.06 -4.77 12.26
N LYS A 42 8.90 -5.03 12.87
CA LYS A 42 8.69 -4.93 14.31
C LYS A 42 9.62 -5.84 15.10
N LYS A 43 9.76 -7.12 14.71
CA LYS A 43 10.68 -8.07 15.38
C LYS A 43 12.14 -7.66 15.26
N LEU A 44 12.52 -7.02 14.17
CA LEU A 44 13.86 -6.48 13.96
C LEU A 44 14.10 -5.20 14.77
N ARG A 45 13.07 -4.62 15.39
CA ARG A 45 13.11 -3.32 16.08
C ARG A 45 13.66 -2.22 15.17
N TRP A 46 13.34 -2.31 13.91
CA TRP A 46 13.72 -1.29 12.93
C TRP A 46 12.63 -0.22 12.89
N CYS A 47 13.04 1.04 12.92
CA CYS A 47 12.14 2.19 12.83
C CYS A 47 12.46 2.93 11.53
N PRO A 48 11.84 2.57 10.40
CA PRO A 48 12.05 3.24 9.13
C PRO A 48 11.41 4.62 9.13
N ASP A 49 12.10 5.61 8.57
CA ASP A 49 11.55 6.96 8.35
C ASP A 49 10.51 6.92 7.21
N ILE A 50 10.84 6.23 6.13
CA ILE A 50 9.98 6.05 4.95
C ILE A 50 9.70 4.57 4.72
N ILE A 51 8.44 4.23 4.50
CA ILE A 51 8.00 2.91 4.06
C ILE A 51 7.40 3.07 2.66
N HIS A 52 8.12 2.57 1.66
CA HIS A 52 7.67 2.61 0.28
C HIS A 52 7.02 1.29 -0.12
N CYS A 53 5.72 1.33 -0.30
CA CYS A 53 4.86 0.22 -0.71
C CYS A 53 4.73 0.21 -2.24
N GLN A 54 4.98 -0.93 -2.88
CA GLN A 54 4.99 -1.04 -4.34
C GLN A 54 3.96 -2.06 -4.83
N GLY A 55 3.01 -1.59 -5.62
CA GLY A 55 2.02 -2.42 -6.29
C GLY A 55 1.00 -3.08 -5.35
N TRP A 56 0.10 -3.83 -5.95
CA TRP A 56 -1.08 -4.40 -5.32
C TRP A 56 -0.79 -5.31 -4.10
N MET A 57 0.29 -6.07 -4.13
CA MET A 57 0.63 -6.99 -3.04
C MET A 57 0.88 -6.25 -1.72
N SER A 58 1.32 -5.00 -1.78
CA SER A 58 1.59 -4.15 -0.62
C SER A 58 0.45 -3.18 -0.29
N ALA A 59 -0.68 -3.22 -1.01
CA ALA A 59 -1.75 -2.22 -0.91
C ALA A 59 -2.43 -2.14 0.46
N LEU A 60 -2.32 -3.18 1.31
CA LEU A 60 -2.86 -3.15 2.67
C LEU A 60 -1.88 -2.59 3.71
N VAL A 61 -0.60 -2.45 3.37
CA VAL A 61 0.42 -1.96 4.30
C VAL A 61 0.11 -0.55 4.81
N PRO A 62 -0.27 0.44 3.96
CA PRO A 62 -0.63 1.78 4.43
C PRO A 62 -1.74 1.78 5.49
N LEU A 63 -2.85 1.09 5.23
CA LEU A 63 -3.95 0.95 6.20
C LEU A 63 -3.45 0.37 7.53
N TYR A 64 -2.69 -0.72 7.47
CA TYR A 64 -2.23 -1.40 8.67
C TYR A 64 -1.31 -0.51 9.51
N ILE A 65 -0.37 0.22 8.89
CA ILE A 65 0.51 1.16 9.60
C ILE A 65 -0.32 2.25 10.28
N LYS A 66 -1.21 2.89 9.55
CA LYS A 66 -1.96 4.07 10.04
C LYS A 66 -3.06 3.72 11.05
N LYS A 67 -3.51 2.45 11.12
CA LYS A 67 -4.62 2.03 12.00
C LYS A 67 -4.22 0.93 12.98
N ALA A 68 -3.77 -0.23 12.50
CA ALA A 68 -3.50 -1.37 13.37
C ALA A 68 -2.18 -1.23 14.15
N TYR A 69 -1.19 -0.56 13.58
CA TYR A 69 0.16 -0.36 14.14
C TYR A 69 0.45 1.09 14.50
N GLN A 70 -0.57 1.96 14.59
CA GLN A 70 -0.39 3.39 14.87
C GLN A 70 0.36 3.70 16.16
N ASP A 71 0.18 2.85 17.20
CA ASP A 71 0.83 2.99 18.51
C ASP A 71 2.14 2.19 18.61
N GLU A 72 2.52 1.47 17.53
CA GLU A 72 3.73 0.67 17.53
C GLU A 72 4.96 1.56 17.31
N PRO A 73 5.93 1.57 18.23
CA PRO A 73 7.10 2.44 18.15
C PRO A 73 7.89 2.32 16.84
N SER A 74 7.84 1.15 16.19
CA SER A 74 8.52 0.93 14.91
C SER A 74 7.91 1.70 13.74
N PHE A 75 6.64 2.12 13.83
CA PHE A 75 5.90 2.70 12.69
C PHE A 75 5.27 4.05 12.99
N ARG A 76 5.16 4.42 14.27
CA ARG A 76 4.43 5.61 14.70
C ARG A 76 4.83 6.88 13.95
N ASP A 77 6.12 7.04 13.68
CA ASP A 77 6.67 8.23 13.05
C ASP A 77 6.97 8.03 11.56
N SER A 78 6.71 6.82 11.02
CA SER A 78 6.98 6.49 9.62
C SER A 78 6.02 7.19 8.67
N LYS A 79 6.57 7.69 7.56
CA LYS A 79 5.79 8.13 6.40
C LYS A 79 5.61 6.98 5.42
N VAL A 80 4.44 6.89 4.83
CA VAL A 80 4.08 5.80 3.91
C VAL A 80 3.90 6.36 2.53
N ILE A 81 4.63 5.82 1.56
CA ILE A 81 4.52 6.16 0.14
C ILE A 81 4.02 4.93 -0.60
N PHE A 82 3.05 5.10 -1.48
CA PHE A 82 2.49 4.02 -2.28
C PHE A 82 2.74 4.26 -3.77
N SER A 83 3.33 3.28 -4.44
CA SER A 83 3.57 3.30 -5.88
C SER A 83 2.47 2.61 -6.65
N LEU A 84 1.95 3.31 -7.65
CA LEU A 84 1.00 2.82 -8.63
C LEU A 84 1.73 2.33 -9.88
N PHE A 85 1.37 1.14 -10.33
CA PHE A 85 1.87 0.52 -11.55
C PHE A 85 0.73 0.33 -12.54
N ASP A 86 1.08 0.02 -13.79
CA ASP A 86 0.14 -0.43 -14.82
C ASP A 86 -0.29 -1.87 -14.49
N GLU A 87 -1.21 -2.00 -13.53
CA GLU A 87 -1.72 -3.27 -13.02
C GLU A 87 -3.22 -3.34 -13.28
N GLU A 88 -3.63 -4.25 -14.15
CA GLU A 88 -5.04 -4.55 -14.40
C GLU A 88 -5.44 -5.87 -13.75
N PHE A 89 -6.62 -5.89 -13.15
CA PHE A 89 -7.25 -7.08 -12.59
C PHE A 89 -8.60 -7.30 -13.25
N GLN A 90 -8.88 -8.56 -13.60
CA GLN A 90 -10.16 -8.97 -14.16
C GLN A 90 -11.09 -9.56 -13.09
N SER A 91 -10.51 -10.06 -11.99
CA SER A 91 -11.27 -10.60 -10.87
C SER A 91 -11.61 -9.52 -9.84
N THR A 92 -12.65 -9.79 -9.07
CA THR A 92 -13.02 -9.01 -7.88
C THR A 92 -12.35 -9.58 -6.63
N LEU A 93 -12.30 -8.79 -5.58
CA LEU A 93 -11.92 -9.26 -4.25
C LEU A 93 -12.99 -10.21 -3.70
N SER A 94 -12.63 -11.00 -2.68
CA SER A 94 -13.60 -11.87 -1.99
C SER A 94 -14.74 -11.04 -1.41
N GLU A 95 -15.96 -11.60 -1.40
CA GLU A 95 -17.16 -10.95 -0.83
C GLU A 95 -16.98 -10.56 0.64
N ASN A 96 -16.16 -11.29 1.39
CA ASN A 96 -15.87 -11.03 2.80
C ASN A 96 -14.53 -10.32 3.03
N ILE A 97 -14.01 -9.61 2.02
CA ILE A 97 -12.72 -8.92 2.12
C ILE A 97 -12.64 -7.97 3.32
N THR A 98 -13.71 -7.23 3.59
CA THR A 98 -13.78 -6.30 4.71
C THR A 98 -13.59 -6.99 6.07
N GLU A 99 -14.04 -8.24 6.22
CA GLU A 99 -13.85 -9.03 7.44
C GLU A 99 -12.42 -9.59 7.53
N LYS A 100 -11.87 -10.06 6.40
CA LYS A 100 -10.52 -10.65 6.33
C LYS A 100 -9.41 -9.66 6.69
N ILE A 101 -9.56 -8.38 6.30
CA ILE A 101 -8.53 -7.36 6.52
C ILE A 101 -8.60 -6.71 7.91
N LEU A 102 -9.67 -6.93 8.69
CA LEU A 102 -9.80 -6.33 10.01
C LEU A 102 -8.71 -6.85 10.96
N LEU A 103 -8.02 -5.92 11.58
CA LEU A 103 -7.12 -6.14 12.71
C LEU A 103 -7.55 -5.23 13.87
N LYS A 104 -7.02 -5.48 15.07
CA LYS A 104 -7.24 -4.58 16.20
C LYS A 104 -6.80 -3.16 15.81
N GLY A 105 -7.69 -2.20 15.98
CA GLY A 105 -7.46 -0.79 15.61
C GLY A 105 -8.12 -0.38 14.27
N ILE A 106 -8.58 -1.34 13.46
CA ILE A 106 -9.30 -1.07 12.21
C ILE A 106 -10.80 -1.27 12.44
N ASN A 107 -11.59 -0.27 12.07
CA ASN A 107 -13.04 -0.31 12.13
C ASN A 107 -13.64 -0.47 10.72
N LYS A 108 -14.91 -0.87 10.62
CA LYS A 108 -15.60 -1.00 9.33
C LYS A 108 -15.62 0.30 8.53
N ALA A 109 -15.73 1.45 9.18
CA ALA A 109 -15.67 2.74 8.53
C ALA A 109 -14.30 3.02 7.85
N ASP A 110 -13.22 2.48 8.38
CA ASP A 110 -11.88 2.64 7.80
C ASP A 110 -11.73 1.92 6.45
N VAL A 111 -12.60 0.97 6.16
CA VAL A 111 -12.57 0.10 4.96
C VAL A 111 -13.87 0.19 4.15
N GLU A 112 -14.68 1.23 4.36
CA GLU A 112 -15.98 1.42 3.72
C GLU A 112 -15.93 1.35 2.19
N ILE A 113 -14.82 1.80 1.59
CA ILE A 113 -14.61 1.75 0.14
C ILE A 113 -14.66 0.32 -0.42
N LEU A 114 -14.39 -0.69 0.41
CA LEU A 114 -14.47 -2.11 0.07
C LEU A 114 -15.79 -2.75 0.50
N ASP A 115 -16.66 -2.06 1.24
CA ASP A 115 -17.93 -2.59 1.73
C ASP A 115 -19.03 -2.48 0.64
N LYS A 116 -18.81 -3.21 -0.44
CA LYS A 116 -19.71 -3.28 -1.58
C LYS A 116 -19.63 -4.63 -2.27
N PRO A 117 -20.71 -5.07 -2.92
CA PRO A 117 -20.65 -6.23 -3.81
C PRO A 117 -19.60 -5.99 -4.90
N SER A 118 -18.79 -6.97 -5.16
CA SER A 118 -17.80 -6.90 -6.24
C SER A 118 -16.74 -5.77 -6.07
N ALA A 119 -16.24 -5.58 -4.85
CA ALA A 119 -15.08 -4.73 -4.63
C ALA A 119 -13.89 -5.19 -5.49
N THR A 120 -13.14 -4.26 -6.04
CA THR A 120 -12.07 -4.52 -7.00
C THR A 120 -10.69 -4.26 -6.40
N PHE A 121 -9.64 -4.70 -7.08
CA PHE A 121 -8.26 -4.31 -6.73
C PHE A 121 -8.02 -2.81 -6.92
N GLU A 122 -8.78 -2.15 -7.78
CA GLU A 122 -8.79 -0.69 -7.88
C GLU A 122 -9.29 -0.04 -6.59
N ASP A 123 -10.35 -0.58 -5.99
CA ASP A 123 -10.83 -0.11 -4.69
C ASP A 123 -9.81 -0.35 -3.58
N LEU A 124 -9.09 -1.47 -3.65
CA LEU A 124 -7.98 -1.74 -2.72
C LEU A 124 -6.83 -0.73 -2.88
N CYS A 125 -6.49 -0.35 -4.11
CA CYS A 125 -5.51 0.71 -4.37
C CYS A 125 -6.00 2.08 -3.87
N LYS A 126 -7.28 2.42 -4.07
CA LYS A 126 -7.87 3.65 -3.50
C LYS A 126 -7.84 3.64 -1.97
N LEU A 127 -8.03 2.49 -1.35
CA LEU A 127 -7.83 2.33 0.10
C LEU A 127 -6.37 2.61 0.47
N ALA A 128 -5.40 2.03 -0.24
CA ALA A 128 -3.98 2.28 -0.02
C ALA A 128 -3.62 3.76 -0.15
N ILE A 129 -4.12 4.43 -1.21
CA ILE A 129 -3.95 5.87 -1.42
C ILE A 129 -4.46 6.65 -0.21
N SER A 130 -5.66 6.33 0.30
CA SER A 130 -6.28 7.05 1.42
C SER A 130 -5.47 7.01 2.72
N TYR A 131 -4.57 6.05 2.87
CA TYR A 131 -3.72 5.88 4.04
C TYR A 131 -2.24 6.12 3.76
N SER A 132 -1.91 6.69 2.61
CA SER A 132 -0.54 7.05 2.24
C SER A 132 -0.27 8.54 2.42
N ASP A 133 0.96 8.88 2.75
CA ASP A 133 1.44 10.27 2.86
C ASP A 133 1.90 10.82 1.51
N GLY A 134 2.18 9.96 0.52
CA GLY A 134 2.55 10.33 -0.84
C GLY A 134 2.34 9.20 -1.83
N ILE A 135 2.16 9.54 -3.08
CA ILE A 135 1.92 8.59 -4.19
C ILE A 135 2.99 8.77 -5.25
N ILE A 136 3.47 7.68 -5.81
CA ILE A 136 4.39 7.68 -6.95
C ILE A 136 3.73 6.97 -8.13
N GLN A 137 3.67 7.64 -9.28
CA GLN A 137 3.34 7.00 -10.54
C GLN A 137 4.57 6.25 -11.04
N SER A 138 4.61 4.93 -10.87
CA SER A 138 5.78 4.10 -11.21
C SER A 138 5.74 3.47 -12.60
N SER A 139 4.63 3.61 -13.32
CA SER A 139 4.51 3.24 -14.73
C SER A 139 4.11 4.44 -15.56
N GLU A 140 4.56 4.50 -16.80
CA GLU A 140 4.19 5.57 -17.74
C GLU A 140 2.67 5.67 -17.93
N HIS A 141 2.02 4.51 -17.96
CA HIS A 141 0.57 4.40 -18.01
C HIS A 141 0.08 3.83 -16.68
N VAL A 142 -0.73 4.59 -15.99
CA VAL A 142 -1.45 4.22 -14.77
C VAL A 142 -2.89 4.65 -14.95
N ASN A 143 -3.82 3.94 -14.35
CA ASN A 143 -5.22 4.34 -14.37
C ASN A 143 -5.37 5.77 -13.79
N GLU A 144 -5.81 6.72 -14.62
CA GLU A 144 -5.97 8.13 -14.26
C GLU A 144 -6.94 8.34 -13.10
N ASP A 145 -7.94 7.48 -12.92
CA ASP A 145 -8.87 7.57 -11.80
C ASP A 145 -8.17 7.41 -10.44
N MET A 146 -7.06 6.65 -10.39
CA MET A 146 -6.24 6.52 -9.18
C MET A 146 -5.49 7.80 -8.87
N LEU A 147 -4.85 8.39 -9.88
CA LEU A 147 -4.10 9.63 -9.73
C LEU A 147 -5.03 10.79 -9.37
N ASN A 148 -6.19 10.86 -10.03
CA ASN A 148 -7.21 11.86 -9.71
C ASN A 148 -7.74 11.68 -8.30
N TYR A 149 -7.97 10.45 -7.85
CA TYR A 149 -8.39 10.18 -6.48
C TYR A 149 -7.36 10.65 -5.44
N ALA A 150 -6.06 10.47 -5.71
CA ALA A 150 -5.00 10.99 -4.84
C ALA A 150 -5.00 12.53 -4.81
N ARG A 151 -5.13 13.17 -5.98
CA ARG A 151 -5.19 14.65 -6.10
C ARG A 151 -6.42 15.25 -5.41
N GLU A 152 -7.58 14.62 -5.54
CA GLU A 152 -8.81 15.03 -4.84
C GLU A 152 -8.69 14.96 -3.32
N LYS A 153 -7.84 14.07 -2.82
CA LYS A 153 -7.52 13.96 -1.39
C LYS A 153 -6.34 14.83 -0.96
N GLU A 154 -5.85 15.67 -1.86
CA GLU A 154 -4.70 16.56 -1.62
C GLU A 154 -3.42 15.79 -1.20
N ILE A 155 -3.29 14.52 -1.59
CA ILE A 155 -2.10 13.73 -1.32
C ILE A 155 -1.04 14.06 -2.39
N PRO A 156 0.21 14.38 -2.02
CA PRO A 156 1.29 14.64 -2.97
C PRO A 156 1.49 13.48 -3.94
N VAL A 157 1.63 13.80 -5.23
CA VAL A 157 1.86 12.81 -6.29
C VAL A 157 3.14 13.14 -7.03
N LEU A 158 4.08 12.21 -7.05
CA LEU A 158 5.21 12.24 -7.96
C LEU A 158 4.80 11.58 -9.28
N GLU A 159 4.75 12.37 -10.34
CA GLU A 159 4.47 11.89 -11.70
C GLU A 159 5.57 10.96 -12.20
N TYR A 160 5.27 10.17 -13.23
CA TYR A 160 6.19 9.20 -13.81
C TYR A 160 7.56 9.79 -14.10
N GLN A 161 8.59 9.06 -13.76
CA GLN A 161 9.98 9.40 -13.98
C GLN A 161 10.65 8.36 -14.90
N SER A 162 11.47 8.84 -15.81
CA SER A 162 12.23 7.96 -16.70
C SER A 162 13.30 7.15 -15.91
N PRO A 163 13.82 6.05 -16.48
CA PRO A 163 14.90 5.28 -15.86
C PRO A 163 16.15 6.09 -15.51
N GLU A 164 16.37 7.21 -16.19
CA GLU A 164 17.53 8.08 -15.96
C GLU A 164 17.35 9.05 -14.78
N THR A 165 16.08 9.38 -14.45
CA THR A 165 15.77 10.44 -13.48
C THR A 165 15.13 9.92 -12.20
N TYR A 166 14.57 8.71 -12.20
CA TYR A 166 13.72 8.23 -11.09
C TYR A 166 14.46 8.20 -9.74
N ALA A 167 15.74 7.86 -9.71
CA ALA A 167 16.45 7.71 -8.45
C ALA A 167 16.55 9.03 -7.68
N ASP A 168 16.93 10.11 -8.38
CA ASP A 168 17.03 11.44 -7.80
C ASP A 168 15.63 12.01 -7.46
N ALA A 169 14.65 11.79 -8.35
CA ALA A 169 13.28 12.25 -8.13
C ALA A 169 12.63 11.55 -6.92
N PHE A 170 12.83 10.24 -6.76
CA PHE A 170 12.34 9.51 -5.59
C PHE A 170 12.98 9.99 -4.30
N ASN A 171 14.31 10.19 -4.29
CA ASN A 171 15.02 10.71 -3.10
C ASN A 171 14.48 12.08 -2.71
N ASN A 172 14.32 12.99 -3.66
CA ASN A 172 13.77 14.32 -3.40
C ASN A 172 12.32 14.23 -2.87
N PHE A 173 11.52 13.34 -3.43
CA PHE A 173 10.14 13.15 -2.98
C PHE A 173 10.07 12.54 -1.57
N TYR A 174 10.96 11.60 -1.23
CA TYR A 174 11.05 11.08 0.13
C TYR A 174 11.40 12.19 1.14
N ASP A 175 12.38 13.04 0.81
CA ASP A 175 12.76 14.16 1.65
C ASP A 175 11.62 15.18 1.82
N GLU A 176 10.87 15.45 0.76
CA GLU A 176 9.69 16.31 0.80
C GLU A 176 8.63 15.75 1.76
N ILE A 177 8.22 14.49 1.56
CA ILE A 177 7.20 13.85 2.40
C ILE A 177 7.65 13.74 3.87
N TRP A 178 8.93 13.49 4.09
CA TRP A 178 9.50 13.46 5.44
C TRP A 178 9.48 14.82 6.12
N SER A 179 9.83 15.87 5.39
CA SER A 179 9.94 17.25 5.93
C SER A 179 8.58 17.84 6.29
N GLN A 180 7.55 17.62 5.47
CA GLN A 180 6.17 18.09 5.74
C GLN A 180 5.65 17.63 7.10
N GLY A 181 6.06 16.43 7.57
CA GLY A 181 5.66 15.94 8.88
C GLY A 181 6.34 16.62 10.05
N LYS A 182 7.50 17.25 9.84
CA LYS A 182 8.25 17.94 10.91
C LYS A 182 7.77 19.37 11.11
N GLU A 183 7.42 20.06 10.03
CA GLU A 183 6.88 21.43 10.11
C GLU A 183 5.56 21.48 10.87
N MET A 184 4.70 20.48 10.71
CA MET A 184 3.43 20.40 11.45
C MET A 184 3.62 20.22 12.97
N ILE A 185 4.69 19.57 13.41
CA ILE A 185 4.96 19.33 14.82
C ILE A 185 5.50 20.61 15.48
N GLU A 186 6.32 21.40 14.76
CA GLU A 186 6.88 22.66 15.25
C GLU A 186 5.84 23.79 15.35
N GLU A 187 4.74 23.72 14.59
CA GLU A 187 3.63 24.67 14.67
C GLU A 187 2.64 24.37 15.81
N GLU A 188 2.64 23.16 16.38
CA GLU A 188 1.77 22.74 17.48
C GLU A 188 2.43 22.89 18.87
N GLU A 189 3.72 23.20 18.97
CA GLU A 189 4.44 23.49 20.22
C GLU A 189 4.53 25.01 20.49
#